data_14b6b95c88fb77968227c3c10133bc0b
#
_entry.id   14b6b95c88fb77968227c3c10133bc0b
#
_cell.length_a   1.000
_cell.length_b   1.000
_cell.length_c   1.000
_cell.angle_alpha   90.00
_cell.angle_beta   90.00
_cell.angle_gamma   90.00
#
_symmetry.space_group_name_H-M   'P 1'
#
loop_
_entity.id
_entity.type
_entity.pdbx_description
1 polymer ?
#
loop_
_entity_poly.entity_id
_entity_poly.type
_entity_poly.pdbx_seq_one_letter_code
_entity_poly.pdbx_strand_id
1 'polypeptide(L)'
;MRARAVWLAAALICIPLALPLMGCSLFNKDDDYIPENPADSLYNQGLYLLNTKQDYKEAAKKFDEVDRENPYSEWARKALLMSAYAYYQADMYDDCVNSAKRYVTLHPGSPDAAYAQYLIGSSYYDQILDVSRDQARAEKAIDALQQVVRKYPSSEYAISAQKKIGMARDQMAGKEMDVGRFYLNKRDFIGAINRFKVVVTQFQTTRHVEEALMRLSECYIALGIIDEAQTAAAVLGHNFPDSAWYKDAYQLVKTAGGEPTTENKGSWISRAFQKMGLTTSQNG
;
A
#
# COMPACT_ATOMS: atom_id res chain seq x y z
N MET A 1 -11.83 -93.30 -76.00
CA MET A 1 -12.85 -92.82 -76.94
C MET A 1 -12.96 -91.35 -76.86
N ARG A 2 -12.74 -90.67 -77.97
CA ARG A 2 -13.17 -89.29 -78.39
C ARG A 2 -13.18 -88.19 -77.38
N ALA A 3 -12.23 -87.26 -77.46
CA ALA A 3 -12.17 -86.09 -78.36
C ALA A 3 -13.20 -85.03 -78.02
N ARG A 4 -12.72 -83.81 -77.64
CA ARG A 4 -12.81 -82.62 -78.46
C ARG A 4 -12.21 -81.39 -77.70
N ALA A 5 -11.25 -80.81 -78.35
CA ALA A 5 -10.75 -79.52 -78.08
C ALA A 5 -11.77 -78.40 -78.39
N VAL A 6 -11.85 -77.34 -77.65
CA VAL A 6 -12.33 -76.05 -78.13
C VAL A 6 -11.46 -74.96 -77.57
N TRP A 7 -10.84 -74.22 -78.44
CA TRP A 7 -10.13 -72.98 -78.25
C TRP A 7 -11.12 -71.86 -77.90
N LEU A 8 -10.82 -71.04 -76.95
CA LEU A 8 -11.37 -69.71 -76.96
C LEU A 8 -10.36 -68.73 -76.34
N ALA A 9 -10.11 -67.74 -77.11
CA ALA A 9 -9.22 -66.62 -77.09
C ALA A 9 -9.07 -65.89 -75.78
N ALA A 10 -7.79 -65.51 -75.53
CA ALA A 10 -7.42 -64.48 -74.57
C ALA A 10 -7.94 -63.12 -75.01
N ALA A 11 -8.72 -62.45 -74.15
CA ALA A 11 -8.98 -61.05 -74.22
C ALA A 11 -8.33 -60.41 -73.01
N LEU A 12 -7.15 -59.85 -73.20
CA LEU A 12 -6.49 -58.95 -72.24
C LEU A 12 -7.31 -57.64 -72.16
N ILE A 13 -8.11 -57.51 -71.14
CA ILE A 13 -8.72 -56.23 -70.80
C ILE A 13 -7.73 -55.49 -69.82
N CYS A 14 -6.93 -54.59 -70.38
CA CYS A 14 -6.25 -53.57 -69.60
C CYS A 14 -7.28 -52.62 -68.97
N ILE A 15 -7.57 -52.82 -67.68
CA ILE A 15 -8.32 -51.89 -66.90
C ILE A 15 -7.29 -50.86 -66.36
N PRO A 16 -7.31 -49.57 -66.78
CA PRO A 16 -6.53 -48.58 -66.16
C PRO A 16 -7.03 -48.44 -64.75
N LEU A 17 -6.21 -48.77 -63.76
CA LEU A 17 -6.39 -48.46 -62.34
C LEU A 17 -6.25 -46.94 -62.16
N ALA A 18 -7.37 -46.23 -62.43
CA ALA A 18 -7.47 -44.83 -62.01
C ALA A 18 -7.64 -44.85 -60.50
N LEU A 19 -6.49 -44.73 -59.78
CA LEU A 19 -6.46 -44.34 -58.38
C LEU A 19 -6.97 -42.91 -58.33
N PRO A 20 -8.09 -42.62 -57.65
CA PRO A 20 -8.40 -41.24 -57.32
C PRO A 20 -7.32 -40.81 -56.33
N LEU A 21 -6.48 -39.84 -56.74
CA LEU A 21 -5.76 -38.99 -55.87
C LEU A 21 -6.80 -38.25 -55.02
N MET A 22 -7.35 -38.92 -53.99
CA MET A 22 -7.93 -38.21 -52.86
C MET A 22 -6.77 -37.44 -52.23
N GLY A 23 -6.60 -36.24 -52.72
CA GLY A 23 -5.71 -35.25 -52.09
C GLY A 23 -6.02 -35.20 -50.61
N CYS A 24 -4.98 -35.39 -49.83
CA CYS A 24 -4.99 -35.13 -48.39
C CYS A 24 -5.45 -33.70 -48.14
N SER A 25 -6.75 -33.50 -47.98
CA SER A 25 -7.30 -32.32 -47.29
C SER A 25 -7.19 -32.52 -45.76
N LEU A 26 -6.24 -33.42 -45.34
CA LEU A 26 -5.94 -33.64 -43.93
C LEU A 26 -5.04 -32.58 -43.30
N PHE A 27 -4.66 -31.54 -44.04
CA PHE A 27 -3.77 -30.48 -43.54
C PHE A 27 -4.34 -29.06 -43.66
N ASN A 28 -5.64 -28.91 -43.94
CA ASN A 28 -6.32 -27.62 -43.81
C ASN A 28 -7.55 -27.76 -42.91
N LYS A 29 -7.35 -28.21 -41.71
CA LYS A 29 -7.97 -27.58 -40.56
C LYS A 29 -6.92 -26.67 -40.01
N ASP A 30 -6.88 -25.43 -40.46
CA ASP A 30 -6.73 -24.33 -39.55
C ASP A 30 -7.90 -24.53 -38.57
N ASP A 31 -7.70 -25.39 -37.58
CA ASP A 31 -8.44 -25.29 -36.36
C ASP A 31 -8.03 -23.89 -35.89
N ASP A 32 -8.78 -22.89 -36.30
CA ASP A 32 -8.89 -21.65 -35.56
C ASP A 32 -9.21 -22.12 -34.15
N TYR A 33 -8.15 -22.25 -33.32
CA TYR A 33 -8.28 -22.42 -31.88
C TYR A 33 -8.98 -21.17 -31.40
N ILE A 34 -10.31 -21.21 -31.46
CA ILE A 34 -11.13 -20.22 -30.73
C ILE A 34 -10.99 -20.68 -29.30
N PRO A 35 -10.22 -20.00 -28.45
CA PRO A 35 -10.13 -20.37 -27.05
C PRO A 35 -11.56 -20.49 -26.52
N GLU A 36 -11.82 -21.54 -25.78
CA GLU A 36 -13.16 -21.87 -25.24
C GLU A 36 -13.73 -20.70 -24.43
N ASN A 37 -12.83 -19.82 -23.91
CA ASN A 37 -13.12 -18.52 -23.30
C ASN A 37 -12.11 -17.47 -23.82
N PRO A 38 -12.44 -16.71 -24.87
CA PRO A 38 -11.59 -15.60 -25.32
C PRO A 38 -11.33 -14.59 -24.19
N ALA A 39 -10.14 -14.01 -24.15
CA ALA A 39 -9.71 -13.09 -23.09
C ALA A 39 -10.69 -11.92 -22.87
N ASP A 40 -11.28 -11.40 -23.94
CA ASP A 40 -12.29 -10.33 -23.88
C ASP A 40 -13.60 -10.79 -23.23
N SER A 41 -14.04 -12.04 -23.53
CA SER A 41 -15.25 -12.61 -22.93
C SER A 41 -15.07 -12.83 -21.42
N LEU A 42 -13.96 -13.41 -20.99
CA LEU A 42 -13.62 -13.57 -19.57
C LEU A 42 -13.53 -12.23 -18.84
N TYR A 43 -12.88 -11.25 -19.48
CA TYR A 43 -12.77 -9.90 -18.93
C TYR A 43 -14.15 -9.25 -18.74
N ASN A 44 -15.02 -9.34 -19.75
CA ASN A 44 -16.38 -8.82 -19.69
C ASN A 44 -17.27 -9.54 -18.65
N GLN A 45 -17.08 -10.84 -18.45
CA GLN A 45 -17.72 -11.58 -17.35
C GLN A 45 -17.27 -11.03 -15.99
N GLY A 46 -15.96 -10.79 -15.82
CA GLY A 46 -15.42 -10.13 -14.62
C GLY A 46 -16.05 -8.76 -14.39
N LEU A 47 -16.16 -7.92 -15.42
CA LEU A 47 -16.81 -6.60 -15.32
C LEU A 47 -18.30 -6.70 -14.95
N TYR A 48 -19.02 -7.67 -15.50
CA TYR A 48 -20.42 -7.90 -15.15
C TYR A 48 -20.59 -8.28 -13.68
N LEU A 49 -19.75 -9.20 -13.19
CA LEU A 49 -19.74 -9.59 -11.76
C LEU A 49 -19.40 -8.41 -10.87
N LEU A 50 -18.42 -7.61 -11.26
CA LEU A 50 -17.98 -6.43 -10.51
C LEU A 50 -19.07 -5.35 -10.43
N ASN A 51 -19.59 -4.92 -11.59
CA ASN A 51 -20.42 -3.72 -11.68
C ASN A 51 -21.91 -4.00 -11.46
N THR A 52 -22.40 -5.19 -11.88
CA THR A 52 -23.83 -5.50 -11.85
C THR A 52 -24.19 -6.37 -10.66
N LYS A 53 -23.41 -7.38 -10.39
CA LYS A 53 -23.66 -8.33 -9.29
C LYS A 53 -23.00 -7.90 -7.97
N GLN A 54 -21.98 -7.05 -8.04
CA GLN A 54 -21.13 -6.66 -6.89
C GLN A 54 -20.52 -7.89 -6.20
N ASP A 55 -20.35 -8.98 -6.95
CA ASP A 55 -19.63 -10.15 -6.48
C ASP A 55 -18.14 -9.98 -6.77
N TYR A 56 -17.51 -9.20 -5.92
CA TYR A 56 -16.11 -8.78 -6.07
C TYR A 56 -15.15 -9.97 -6.07
N LYS A 57 -15.44 -10.98 -5.25
CA LYS A 57 -14.59 -12.15 -5.12
C LYS A 57 -14.61 -13.00 -6.42
N GLU A 58 -15.78 -13.27 -6.98
CA GLU A 58 -15.88 -14.01 -8.22
C GLU A 58 -15.39 -13.15 -9.41
N ALA A 59 -15.60 -11.83 -9.38
CA ALA A 59 -15.02 -10.92 -10.36
C ALA A 59 -13.49 -11.02 -10.39
N ALA A 60 -12.84 -10.98 -9.22
CA ALA A 60 -11.39 -11.11 -9.12
C ALA A 60 -10.88 -12.41 -9.73
N LYS A 61 -11.54 -13.54 -9.44
CA LYS A 61 -11.18 -14.84 -10.02
C LYS A 61 -11.29 -14.84 -11.55
N LYS A 62 -12.33 -14.19 -12.10
CA LYS A 62 -12.48 -14.08 -13.57
C LYS A 62 -11.36 -13.24 -14.18
N PHE A 63 -10.95 -12.17 -13.55
CA PHE A 63 -9.79 -11.39 -14.00
C PHE A 63 -8.48 -12.18 -13.89
N ASP A 64 -8.28 -12.96 -12.81
CA ASP A 64 -7.11 -13.84 -12.69
C ASP A 64 -7.10 -14.94 -13.76
N GLU A 65 -8.27 -15.43 -14.16
CA GLU A 65 -8.42 -16.41 -15.23
C GLU A 65 -7.95 -15.84 -16.58
N VAL A 66 -8.28 -14.56 -16.89
CA VAL A 66 -7.77 -13.86 -18.08
C VAL A 66 -6.25 -13.85 -18.12
N ASP A 67 -5.62 -13.46 -17.01
CA ASP A 67 -4.17 -13.38 -16.90
C ASP A 67 -3.50 -14.76 -16.98
N ARG A 68 -4.11 -15.79 -16.41
CA ARG A 68 -3.59 -17.17 -16.44
C ARG A 68 -3.69 -17.82 -17.81
N GLU A 69 -4.82 -17.65 -18.50
CA GLU A 69 -5.09 -18.34 -19.76
C GLU A 69 -4.56 -17.57 -20.97
N ASN A 70 -4.49 -16.25 -20.87
CA ASN A 70 -4.11 -15.37 -21.96
C ASN A 70 -3.06 -14.32 -21.53
N PRO A 71 -1.91 -14.74 -20.96
CA PRO A 71 -0.95 -13.84 -20.28
C PRO A 71 -0.33 -12.77 -21.19
N TYR A 72 -0.32 -13.00 -22.51
CA TYR A 72 0.26 -12.06 -23.49
C TYR A 72 -0.79 -11.18 -24.19
N SER A 73 -2.07 -11.33 -23.83
CA SER A 73 -3.13 -10.52 -24.40
C SER A 73 -3.09 -9.08 -23.85
N GLU A 74 -3.63 -8.14 -24.61
CA GLU A 74 -3.82 -6.78 -24.09
C GLU A 74 -4.79 -6.73 -22.91
N TRP A 75 -5.66 -7.74 -22.79
CA TRP A 75 -6.62 -7.89 -21.70
C TRP A 75 -5.95 -8.34 -20.40
N ALA A 76 -4.86 -9.13 -20.47
CA ALA A 76 -4.18 -9.63 -19.27
C ALA A 76 -3.68 -8.49 -18.38
N ARG A 77 -3.09 -7.44 -18.98
CA ARG A 77 -2.64 -6.26 -18.21
C ARG A 77 -3.81 -5.56 -17.50
N LYS A 78 -4.92 -5.36 -18.22
CA LYS A 78 -6.12 -4.72 -17.64
C LYS A 78 -6.73 -5.62 -16.57
N ALA A 79 -6.83 -6.92 -16.83
CA ALA A 79 -7.37 -7.90 -15.91
C ALA A 79 -6.57 -7.98 -14.61
N LEU A 80 -5.25 -7.98 -14.68
CA LEU A 80 -4.40 -8.00 -13.49
C LEU A 80 -4.64 -6.80 -12.57
N LEU A 81 -4.86 -5.61 -13.13
CA LEU A 81 -5.22 -4.43 -12.34
C LEU A 81 -6.64 -4.54 -11.76
N MET A 82 -7.58 -5.02 -12.58
CA MET A 82 -8.97 -5.19 -12.15
C MET A 82 -9.12 -6.30 -11.11
N SER A 83 -8.30 -7.35 -11.18
CA SER A 83 -8.20 -8.39 -10.14
C SER A 83 -7.77 -7.76 -8.80
N ALA A 84 -6.69 -6.95 -8.80
CA ALA A 84 -6.25 -6.24 -7.60
C ALA A 84 -7.37 -5.36 -7.02
N TYR A 85 -8.07 -4.60 -7.87
CA TYR A 85 -9.19 -3.77 -7.45
C TYR A 85 -10.34 -4.60 -6.87
N ALA A 86 -10.73 -5.67 -7.54
CA ALA A 86 -11.82 -6.53 -7.11
C ALA A 86 -11.50 -7.23 -5.78
N TYR A 87 -10.27 -7.71 -5.58
CA TYR A 87 -9.82 -8.24 -4.29
C TYR A 87 -9.86 -7.18 -3.19
N TYR A 88 -9.45 -5.94 -3.49
CA TYR A 88 -9.55 -4.84 -2.53
C TYR A 88 -11.01 -4.60 -2.10
N GLN A 89 -11.95 -4.57 -3.05
CA GLN A 89 -13.38 -4.40 -2.78
C GLN A 89 -14.02 -5.59 -2.02
N ALA A 90 -13.40 -6.76 -2.12
CA ALA A 90 -13.80 -7.97 -1.39
C ALA A 90 -13.15 -8.11 -0.02
N ASP A 91 -12.41 -7.07 0.46
CA ASP A 91 -11.61 -7.10 1.69
C ASP A 91 -10.55 -8.23 1.71
N MET A 92 -10.22 -8.79 0.55
CA MET A 92 -9.18 -9.80 0.35
C MET A 92 -7.83 -9.10 0.13
N TYR A 93 -7.36 -8.40 1.16
CA TYR A 93 -6.25 -7.47 1.05
C TYR A 93 -4.91 -8.13 0.68
N ASP A 94 -4.65 -9.35 1.13
CA ASP A 94 -3.40 -10.05 0.81
C ASP A 94 -3.36 -10.44 -0.68
N ASP A 95 -4.49 -10.86 -1.26
CA ASP A 95 -4.61 -11.17 -2.68
C ASP A 95 -4.52 -9.89 -3.52
N CYS A 96 -5.16 -8.80 -3.07
CA CYS A 96 -4.99 -7.48 -3.68
C CYS A 96 -3.52 -7.07 -3.75
N VAL A 97 -2.79 -7.17 -2.63
CA VAL A 97 -1.36 -6.84 -2.55
C VAL A 97 -0.54 -7.68 -3.53
N ASN A 98 -0.85 -8.98 -3.67
CA ASN A 98 -0.14 -9.88 -4.58
C ASN A 98 -0.37 -9.47 -6.05
N SER A 99 -1.61 -9.29 -6.47
CA SER A 99 -1.97 -8.88 -7.84
C SER A 99 -1.41 -7.49 -8.16
N ALA A 100 -1.55 -6.52 -7.24
CA ALA A 100 -1.05 -5.17 -7.44
C ALA A 100 0.49 -5.11 -7.51
N LYS A 101 1.22 -5.86 -6.68
CA LYS A 101 2.69 -5.97 -6.75
C LYS A 101 3.13 -6.56 -8.08
N ARG A 102 2.45 -7.60 -8.55
CA ARG A 102 2.72 -8.20 -9.85
C ARG A 102 2.50 -7.18 -10.97
N TYR A 103 1.41 -6.40 -10.91
CA TYR A 103 1.16 -5.33 -11.88
C TYR A 103 2.29 -4.30 -11.92
N VAL A 104 2.69 -3.75 -10.76
CA VAL A 104 3.76 -2.75 -10.69
C VAL A 104 5.10 -3.30 -11.18
N THR A 105 5.35 -4.60 -10.95
CA THR A 105 6.59 -5.25 -11.40
C THR A 105 6.62 -5.45 -12.90
N LEU A 106 5.50 -5.88 -13.51
CA LEU A 106 5.42 -6.17 -14.95
C LEU A 106 5.22 -4.90 -15.78
N HIS A 107 4.55 -3.88 -15.23
CA HIS A 107 4.14 -2.68 -15.95
C HIS A 107 4.51 -1.37 -15.21
N PRO A 108 5.80 -1.17 -14.83
CA PRO A 108 6.20 -0.04 -13.99
C PRO A 108 6.00 1.33 -14.67
N GLY A 109 6.02 1.37 -16.01
CA GLY A 109 5.80 2.59 -16.81
C GLY A 109 4.34 2.82 -17.22
N SER A 110 3.40 1.98 -16.78
CA SER A 110 1.98 2.19 -17.09
C SER A 110 1.42 3.40 -16.35
N PRO A 111 0.50 4.17 -16.96
CA PRO A 111 -0.24 5.23 -16.27
C PRO A 111 -0.94 4.72 -14.99
N ASP A 112 -1.39 3.48 -15.00
CA ASP A 112 -2.12 2.86 -13.91
C ASP A 112 -1.21 2.32 -12.79
N ALA A 113 0.12 2.36 -12.96
CA ALA A 113 1.07 1.87 -11.95
C ALA A 113 0.97 2.64 -10.63
N ALA A 114 0.62 3.92 -10.70
CA ALA A 114 0.37 4.74 -9.51
C ALA A 114 -0.83 4.21 -8.70
N TYR A 115 -1.91 3.82 -9.39
CA TYR A 115 -3.08 3.24 -8.76
C TYR A 115 -2.79 1.87 -8.15
N ALA A 116 -2.12 0.99 -8.89
CA ALA A 116 -1.72 -0.31 -8.38
C ALA A 116 -0.85 -0.19 -7.11
N GLN A 117 0.13 0.73 -7.11
CA GLN A 117 0.96 1.01 -5.93
C GLN A 117 0.14 1.58 -4.76
N TYR A 118 -0.88 2.40 -5.06
CA TYR A 118 -1.80 2.94 -4.05
C TYR A 118 -2.67 1.83 -3.43
N LEU A 119 -3.15 0.88 -4.23
CA LEU A 119 -3.90 -0.29 -3.73
C LEU A 119 -3.08 -1.11 -2.73
N ILE A 120 -1.77 -1.32 -2.98
CA ILE A 120 -0.88 -2.00 -2.03
C ILE A 120 -0.87 -1.28 -0.68
N GLY A 121 -0.66 0.03 -0.70
CA GLY A 121 -0.60 0.83 0.52
C GLY A 121 -1.95 0.92 1.25
N SER A 122 -3.05 1.07 0.50
CA SER A 122 -4.40 1.10 1.04
C SER A 122 -4.79 -0.23 1.66
N SER A 123 -4.44 -1.37 1.03
CA SER A 123 -4.69 -2.69 1.58
C SER A 123 -4.00 -2.91 2.94
N TYR A 124 -2.75 -2.46 3.10
CA TYR A 124 -2.09 -2.51 4.39
C TYR A 124 -2.72 -1.55 5.40
N TYR A 125 -3.16 -0.36 4.95
CA TYR A 125 -3.78 0.63 5.81
C TYR A 125 -5.13 0.15 6.36
N ASP A 126 -5.98 -0.40 5.50
CA ASP A 126 -7.34 -0.82 5.87
C ASP A 126 -7.33 -2.12 6.72
N GLN A 127 -6.19 -2.83 6.77
CA GLN A 127 -5.94 -3.94 7.70
C GLN A 127 -5.51 -3.49 9.11
N ILE A 128 -5.35 -2.19 9.36
CA ILE A 128 -5.00 -1.68 10.69
C ILE A 128 -6.26 -1.72 11.57
N LEU A 129 -6.49 -2.82 12.26
CA LEU A 129 -7.65 -3.00 13.14
C LEU A 129 -7.52 -2.17 14.42
N ASP A 130 -6.34 -2.16 15.03
CA ASP A 130 -6.03 -1.43 16.26
C ASP A 130 -4.53 -1.15 16.31
N VAL A 131 -4.17 0.11 16.19
CA VAL A 131 -2.76 0.56 16.23
C VAL A 131 -2.09 0.21 17.56
N SER A 132 -2.89 0.01 18.62
CA SER A 132 -2.35 -0.38 19.92
C SER A 132 -1.71 -1.79 19.90
N ARG A 133 -2.11 -2.64 18.95
CA ARG A 133 -1.68 -4.03 18.86
C ARG A 133 -0.69 -4.32 17.75
N ASP A 134 -0.84 -3.69 16.58
CA ASP A 134 -0.05 -4.03 15.40
C ASP A 134 0.52 -2.79 14.69
N GLN A 135 1.67 -2.31 15.16
CA GLN A 135 2.41 -1.23 14.49
C GLN A 135 3.04 -1.69 13.17
N ALA A 136 3.37 -2.97 13.02
CA ALA A 136 4.05 -3.45 11.82
C ALA A 136 3.19 -3.29 10.55
N ARG A 137 1.86 -3.38 10.65
CA ARG A 137 0.96 -3.11 9.53
C ARG A 137 0.91 -1.63 9.18
N ALA A 138 0.87 -0.75 10.19
CA ALA A 138 0.92 0.69 9.99
C ALA A 138 2.23 1.12 9.31
N GLU A 139 3.37 0.57 9.71
CA GLU A 139 4.66 0.80 9.08
C GLU A 139 4.67 0.34 7.61
N LYS A 140 4.19 -0.87 7.31
CA LYS A 140 4.06 -1.38 5.93
C LYS A 140 3.15 -0.49 5.08
N ALA A 141 2.04 0.00 5.64
CA ALA A 141 1.14 0.92 4.95
C ALA A 141 1.84 2.23 4.62
N ILE A 142 2.52 2.84 5.61
CA ILE A 142 3.29 4.08 5.42
C ILE A 142 4.35 3.89 4.35
N ASP A 143 5.15 2.82 4.40
CA ASP A 143 6.20 2.56 3.43
C ASP A 143 5.67 2.38 2.01
N ALA A 144 4.58 1.62 1.84
CA ALA A 144 3.97 1.40 0.54
C ALA A 144 3.34 2.69 -0.03
N LEU A 145 2.67 3.48 0.81
CA LEU A 145 2.07 4.78 0.43
C LEU A 145 3.14 5.83 0.13
N GLN A 146 4.26 5.84 0.86
CA GLN A 146 5.40 6.71 0.54
C GLN A 146 6.01 6.41 -0.83
N GLN A 147 5.96 5.16 -1.29
CA GLN A 147 6.39 4.83 -2.64
C GLN A 147 5.50 5.48 -3.70
N VAL A 148 4.17 5.60 -3.46
CA VAL A 148 3.27 6.35 -4.36
C VAL A 148 3.73 7.80 -4.46
N VAL A 149 3.92 8.46 -3.32
CA VAL A 149 4.32 9.87 -3.26
C VAL A 149 5.68 10.12 -3.94
N ARG A 150 6.64 9.21 -3.76
CA ARG A 150 8.00 9.35 -4.34
C ARG A 150 8.06 9.04 -5.82
N LYS A 151 7.38 7.97 -6.26
CA LYS A 151 7.48 7.49 -7.65
C LYS A 151 6.48 8.19 -8.59
N TYR A 152 5.34 8.60 -8.06
CA TYR A 152 4.22 9.14 -8.84
C TYR A 152 3.69 10.45 -8.23
N PRO A 153 4.55 11.46 -8.00
CA PRO A 153 4.18 12.68 -7.26
C PRO A 153 3.08 13.51 -7.92
N SER A 154 2.93 13.41 -9.24
CA SER A 154 1.90 14.13 -10.01
C SER A 154 0.56 13.40 -10.11
N SER A 155 0.47 12.17 -9.58
CA SER A 155 -0.78 11.40 -9.62
C SER A 155 -1.77 11.88 -8.55
N GLU A 156 -3.07 11.78 -8.82
CA GLU A 156 -4.12 12.02 -7.82
C GLU A 156 -3.98 11.11 -6.59
N TYR A 157 -3.42 9.92 -6.78
CA TYR A 157 -3.17 8.96 -5.71
C TYR A 157 -2.08 9.41 -4.74
N ALA A 158 -1.16 10.30 -5.15
CA ALA A 158 -0.15 10.85 -4.26
C ALA A 158 -0.77 11.69 -3.13
N ILE A 159 -1.78 12.50 -3.45
CA ILE A 159 -2.51 13.32 -2.45
C ILE A 159 -3.25 12.41 -1.47
N SER A 160 -3.95 11.40 -1.99
CA SER A 160 -4.68 10.42 -1.18
C SER A 160 -3.73 9.59 -0.29
N ALA A 161 -2.56 9.22 -0.83
CA ALA A 161 -1.53 8.52 -0.09
C ALA A 161 -0.97 9.38 1.06
N GLN A 162 -0.70 10.67 0.82
CA GLN A 162 -0.23 11.59 1.87
C GLN A 162 -1.25 11.70 3.03
N LYS A 163 -2.54 11.77 2.72
CA LYS A 163 -3.60 11.80 3.75
C LYS A 163 -3.60 10.51 4.59
N LYS A 164 -3.56 9.33 3.95
CA LYS A 164 -3.51 8.04 4.68
C LYS A 164 -2.22 7.91 5.51
N ILE A 165 -1.07 8.37 5.01
CA ILE A 165 0.19 8.42 5.77
C ILE A 165 0.03 9.31 7.02
N GLY A 166 -0.57 10.49 6.87
CA GLY A 166 -0.84 11.40 7.99
C GLY A 166 -1.71 10.74 9.06
N MET A 167 -2.81 10.10 8.65
CA MET A 167 -3.70 9.39 9.57
C MET A 167 -3.02 8.21 10.27
N ALA A 168 -2.23 7.40 9.56
CA ALA A 168 -1.49 6.29 10.15
C ALA A 168 -0.47 6.79 11.18
N ARG A 169 0.26 7.86 10.86
CA ARG A 169 1.21 8.49 11.79
C ARG A 169 0.54 9.07 13.03
N ASP A 170 -0.61 9.70 12.86
CA ASP A 170 -1.39 10.25 13.97
C ASP A 170 -1.85 9.15 14.93
N GLN A 171 -2.32 8.02 14.39
CA GLN A 171 -2.69 6.87 15.21
C GLN A 171 -1.49 6.27 15.96
N MET A 172 -0.33 6.13 15.30
CA MET A 172 0.90 5.65 15.95
C MET A 172 1.36 6.59 17.06
N ALA A 173 1.32 7.91 16.82
CA ALA A 173 1.63 8.90 17.84
C ALA A 173 0.67 8.84 19.02
N GLY A 174 -0.64 8.68 18.75
CA GLY A 174 -1.67 8.53 19.78
C GLY A 174 -1.39 7.35 20.73
N LYS A 175 -0.96 6.20 20.18
CA LYS A 175 -0.55 5.05 20.99
C LYS A 175 0.62 5.38 21.92
N GLU A 176 1.69 6.02 21.38
CA GLU A 176 2.83 6.40 22.21
C GLU A 176 2.42 7.39 23.33
N MET A 177 1.47 8.31 23.01
CA MET A 177 0.89 9.19 24.01
C MET A 177 0.12 8.45 25.10
N ASP A 178 -0.70 7.46 24.74
CA ASP A 178 -1.45 6.65 25.71
C ASP A 178 -0.53 5.91 26.67
N VAL A 179 0.51 5.27 26.12
CA VAL A 179 1.52 4.57 26.92
C VAL A 179 2.31 5.57 27.78
N GLY A 180 2.66 6.74 27.22
CA GLY A 180 3.34 7.81 27.96
C GLY A 180 2.51 8.31 29.16
N ARG A 181 1.20 8.59 28.94
CA ARG A 181 0.26 8.98 29.99
C ARG A 181 0.10 7.90 31.07
N PHE A 182 0.09 6.62 30.65
CA PHE A 182 0.06 5.51 31.61
C PHE A 182 1.28 5.52 32.55
N TYR A 183 2.50 5.68 32.02
CA TYR A 183 3.71 5.76 32.83
C TYR A 183 3.72 7.03 33.71
N LEU A 184 3.28 8.17 33.16
CA LEU A 184 3.15 9.43 33.91
C LEU A 184 2.22 9.24 35.13
N ASN A 185 1.05 8.63 34.95
CA ASN A 185 0.11 8.34 36.03
C ASN A 185 0.69 7.39 37.10
N LYS A 186 1.62 6.51 36.71
CA LYS A 186 2.37 5.64 37.62
C LYS A 186 3.57 6.35 38.27
N ARG A 187 3.82 7.62 37.95
CA ARG A 187 5.01 8.40 38.35
C ARG A 187 6.33 7.79 37.87
N ASP A 188 6.28 6.94 36.84
CA ASP A 188 7.48 6.52 36.11
C ASP A 188 7.82 7.58 35.05
N PHE A 189 8.44 8.66 35.49
CA PHE A 189 8.76 9.80 34.63
C PHE A 189 9.75 9.43 33.54
N ILE A 190 10.68 8.51 33.79
CA ILE A 190 11.65 8.05 32.78
C ILE A 190 10.94 7.24 31.70
N GLY A 191 10.06 6.33 32.08
CA GLY A 191 9.21 5.59 31.13
C GLY A 191 8.34 6.52 30.29
N ALA A 192 7.71 7.52 30.91
CA ALA A 192 6.90 8.53 30.25
C ALA A 192 7.72 9.36 29.23
N ILE A 193 8.88 9.88 29.66
CA ILE A 193 9.80 10.65 28.80
C ILE A 193 10.18 9.86 27.55
N ASN A 194 10.52 8.58 27.70
CA ASN A 194 10.89 7.73 26.55
C ASN A 194 9.76 7.61 25.52
N ARG A 195 8.51 7.56 25.94
CA ARG A 195 7.36 7.51 25.06
C ARG A 195 7.06 8.85 24.39
N PHE A 196 6.99 9.92 25.14
CA PHE A 196 6.81 11.28 24.60
C PHE A 196 7.94 11.69 23.65
N LYS A 197 9.17 11.23 23.93
CA LYS A 197 10.33 11.42 23.06
C LYS A 197 10.10 10.81 21.67
N VAL A 198 9.50 9.62 21.57
CA VAL A 198 9.16 9.01 20.27
C VAL A 198 8.23 9.95 19.48
N VAL A 199 7.20 10.51 20.12
CA VAL A 199 6.28 11.45 19.46
C VAL A 199 7.03 12.68 18.95
N VAL A 200 7.85 13.30 19.80
CA VAL A 200 8.60 14.51 19.46
C VAL A 200 9.69 14.28 18.41
N THR A 201 10.21 13.06 18.27
CA THR A 201 11.28 12.75 17.29
C THR A 201 10.80 12.13 15.99
N GLN A 202 9.69 11.39 16.01
CA GLN A 202 9.23 10.62 14.85
C GLN A 202 7.88 11.09 14.29
N PHE A 203 7.05 11.74 15.12
CA PHE A 203 5.68 12.11 14.78
C PHE A 203 5.39 13.61 14.94
N GLN A 204 6.36 14.45 14.65
CA GLN A 204 6.33 15.90 14.87
C GLN A 204 5.21 16.64 14.09
N THR A 205 4.72 16.04 13.00
CA THR A 205 3.65 16.63 12.17
C THR A 205 2.25 16.20 12.60
N THR A 206 2.14 15.43 13.68
CA THR A 206 0.85 14.99 14.23
C THR A 206 0.33 15.97 15.28
N ARG A 207 -0.96 15.98 15.52
CA ARG A 207 -1.61 16.79 16.56
C ARG A 207 -1.12 16.48 17.99
N HIS A 208 -0.42 15.36 18.18
CA HIS A 208 0.02 14.89 19.49
C HIS A 208 1.31 15.55 19.97
N VAL A 209 2.06 16.24 19.11
CA VAL A 209 3.37 16.80 19.45
C VAL A 209 3.27 17.90 20.49
N GLU A 210 2.20 18.70 20.47
CA GLU A 210 1.99 19.80 21.42
C GLU A 210 1.82 19.25 22.84
N GLU A 211 0.93 18.28 23.03
CA GLU A 211 0.78 17.61 24.32
C GLU A 211 2.06 16.91 24.75
N ALA A 212 2.76 16.23 23.83
CA ALA A 212 4.00 15.52 24.15
C ALA A 212 5.07 16.46 24.71
N LEU A 213 5.23 17.65 24.14
CA LEU A 213 6.18 18.67 24.65
C LEU A 213 5.79 19.17 26.04
N MET A 214 4.49 19.44 26.26
CA MET A 214 4.01 19.83 27.59
C MET A 214 4.26 18.73 28.62
N ARG A 215 3.93 17.47 28.30
CA ARG A 215 4.16 16.33 29.19
C ARG A 215 5.64 16.06 29.46
N LEU A 216 6.51 16.34 28.49
CA LEU A 216 7.97 16.32 28.72
C LEU A 216 8.39 17.37 29.73
N SER A 217 7.88 18.62 29.63
CA SER A 217 8.14 19.66 30.63
C SER A 217 7.72 19.20 32.03
N GLU A 218 6.53 18.60 32.15
CA GLU A 218 6.02 18.06 33.43
C GLU A 218 6.93 16.98 34.01
N CYS A 219 7.34 16.01 33.19
CA CYS A 219 8.22 14.92 33.63
C CYS A 219 9.61 15.42 34.05
N TYR A 220 10.18 16.36 33.27
CA TYR A 220 11.50 16.91 33.60
C TYR A 220 11.51 17.76 34.88
N ILE A 221 10.44 18.54 35.12
CA ILE A 221 10.29 19.26 36.39
C ILE A 221 10.19 18.29 37.56
N ALA A 222 9.40 17.24 37.43
CA ALA A 222 9.26 16.22 38.46
C ALA A 222 10.58 15.51 38.81
N LEU A 223 11.52 15.43 37.83
CA LEU A 223 12.88 14.91 38.03
C LEU A 223 13.90 15.96 38.42
N GLY A 224 13.52 17.24 38.54
CA GLY A 224 14.45 18.36 38.83
C GLY A 224 15.35 18.75 37.67
N ILE A 225 15.06 18.32 36.44
CA ILE A 225 15.84 18.61 35.23
C ILE A 225 15.24 19.88 34.56
N ILE A 226 15.43 21.02 35.19
CA ILE A 226 14.74 22.27 34.81
C ILE A 226 15.12 22.74 33.41
N ASP A 227 16.39 22.64 33.00
CA ASP A 227 16.86 23.10 31.69
C ASP A 227 16.15 22.40 30.50
N GLU A 228 15.90 21.09 30.59
CA GLU A 228 15.17 20.37 29.55
C GLU A 228 13.68 20.72 29.58
N ALA A 229 13.10 20.97 30.76
CA ALA A 229 11.71 21.41 30.89
C ALA A 229 11.50 22.78 30.24
N GLN A 230 12.42 23.73 30.49
CA GLN A 230 12.42 25.06 29.87
C GLN A 230 12.53 24.97 28.35
N THR A 231 13.42 24.09 27.86
CA THR A 231 13.61 23.87 26.43
C THR A 231 12.35 23.31 25.79
N ALA A 232 11.69 22.32 26.40
CA ALA A 232 10.46 21.75 25.89
C ALA A 232 9.33 22.79 25.78
N ALA A 233 9.17 23.60 26.83
CA ALA A 233 8.18 24.67 26.83
C ALA A 233 8.52 25.77 25.80
N ALA A 234 9.80 26.15 25.64
CA ALA A 234 10.22 27.14 24.65
C ALA A 234 9.98 26.67 23.21
N VAL A 235 10.31 25.39 22.89
CA VAL A 235 10.04 24.79 21.58
C VAL A 235 8.54 24.75 21.31
N LEU A 236 7.73 24.42 22.32
CA LEU A 236 6.26 24.42 22.21
C LEU A 236 5.75 25.83 21.91
N GLY A 237 6.17 26.85 22.68
CA GLY A 237 5.73 28.22 22.47
C GLY A 237 6.18 28.83 21.15
N HIS A 238 7.38 28.46 20.68
CA HIS A 238 7.88 28.96 19.41
C HIS A 238 7.12 28.41 18.21
N ASN A 239 6.84 27.09 18.20
CA ASN A 239 6.23 26.44 17.06
C ASN A 239 4.69 26.43 17.12
N PHE A 240 4.12 26.54 18.32
CA PHE A 240 2.67 26.45 18.57
C PHE A 240 2.22 27.52 19.58
N PRO A 241 2.38 28.82 19.27
CA PRO A 241 2.14 29.92 20.22
C PRO A 241 0.69 30.00 20.73
N ASP A 242 -0.26 29.57 19.91
CA ASP A 242 -1.69 29.60 20.24
C ASP A 242 -2.17 28.32 20.97
N SER A 243 -1.28 27.37 21.21
CA SER A 243 -1.61 26.09 21.84
C SER A 243 -2.03 26.27 23.30
N ALA A 244 -3.12 25.61 23.71
CA ALA A 244 -3.50 25.52 25.11
C ALA A 244 -2.40 24.83 25.95
N TRP A 245 -1.73 23.82 25.37
CA TRP A 245 -0.62 23.12 26.02
C TRP A 245 0.57 24.02 26.29
N TYR A 246 0.80 25.04 25.46
CA TYR A 246 1.87 26.02 25.73
C TYR A 246 1.57 26.84 26.98
N LYS A 247 0.33 27.28 27.18
CA LYS A 247 -0.07 28.04 28.38
C LYS A 247 0.20 27.23 29.65
N ASP A 248 -0.15 25.94 29.62
CA ASP A 248 0.07 25.04 30.75
C ASP A 248 1.57 24.79 30.99
N ALA A 249 2.34 24.53 29.92
CA ALA A 249 3.80 24.35 30.03
C ALA A 249 4.50 25.60 30.58
N TYR A 250 4.11 26.80 30.11
CA TYR A 250 4.66 28.06 30.58
C TYR A 250 4.41 28.26 32.08
N GLN A 251 3.18 28.07 32.54
CA GLN A 251 2.82 28.19 33.95
C GLN A 251 3.59 27.18 34.81
N LEU A 252 3.73 25.97 34.34
CA LEU A 252 4.42 24.90 35.05
C LEU A 252 5.92 25.23 35.22
N VAL A 253 6.60 25.67 34.15
CA VAL A 253 8.01 26.08 34.19
C VAL A 253 8.21 27.28 35.09
N LYS A 254 7.33 28.30 35.05
CA LYS A 254 7.39 29.47 35.88
C LYS A 254 7.21 29.17 37.36
N THR A 255 6.30 28.26 37.70
CA THR A 255 6.08 27.80 39.08
C THR A 255 7.32 27.06 39.61
N ALA A 256 8.06 26.37 38.77
CA ALA A 256 9.31 25.70 39.11
C ALA A 256 10.53 26.66 39.21
N GLY A 257 10.32 27.98 39.05
CA GLY A 257 11.37 29.00 39.16
C GLY A 257 12.21 29.21 37.90
N GLY A 258 11.72 28.69 36.75
CA GLY A 258 12.38 28.84 35.45
C GLY A 258 11.59 29.74 34.47
N GLU A 259 12.17 29.99 33.32
CA GLU A 259 11.48 30.59 32.17
C GLU A 259 11.76 29.80 30.91
N PRO A 260 10.79 29.67 29.97
CA PRO A 260 11.03 28.97 28.71
C PRO A 260 12.22 29.59 27.97
N THR A 261 13.23 28.80 27.68
CA THR A 261 14.43 29.23 26.96
C THR A 261 14.96 28.12 26.04
N THR A 262 15.52 28.52 24.92
CA THR A 262 16.21 27.64 23.98
C THR A 262 17.73 27.68 24.13
N GLU A 263 18.25 28.31 25.15
CA GLU A 263 19.71 28.47 25.36
C GLU A 263 20.44 27.15 25.60
N ASN A 264 19.71 26.10 26.00
CA ASN A 264 20.27 24.74 26.16
C ASN A 264 20.65 24.13 24.81
N LYS A 265 21.83 24.52 24.29
CA LYS A 265 22.38 24.02 23.00
C LYS A 265 22.61 22.50 22.98
N GLY A 266 22.72 21.87 24.15
CA GLY A 266 22.89 20.42 24.30
C GLY A 266 21.59 19.62 24.25
N SER A 267 20.43 20.29 24.31
CA SER A 267 19.13 19.63 24.37
C SER A 267 18.85 18.80 23.11
N TRP A 268 18.39 17.57 23.34
CA TRP A 268 17.94 16.69 22.26
C TRP A 268 16.63 17.21 21.61
N ILE A 269 15.80 17.93 22.38
CA ILE A 269 14.54 18.52 21.91
C ILE A 269 14.84 19.58 20.86
N SER A 270 15.73 20.55 21.16
CA SER A 270 16.16 21.56 20.21
C SER A 270 16.70 20.93 18.91
N ARG A 271 17.56 19.92 19.03
CA ARG A 271 18.11 19.22 17.86
C ARG A 271 17.05 18.49 17.03
N ALA A 272 16.02 17.92 17.66
CA ALA A 272 14.93 17.25 16.95
C ALA A 272 14.15 18.23 16.07
N PHE A 273 13.85 19.42 16.58
CA PHE A 273 13.12 20.46 15.83
C PHE A 273 13.96 21.17 14.78
N GLN A 274 15.25 21.43 15.05
CA GLN A 274 16.16 21.98 14.05
C GLN A 274 16.30 21.10 12.81
N LYS A 275 16.36 19.78 12.99
CA LYS A 275 16.48 18.80 11.91
C LYS A 275 15.30 18.81 10.93
N MET A 276 14.15 19.33 11.33
CA MET A 276 12.95 19.47 10.52
C MET A 276 12.76 20.85 9.89
N GLY A 277 13.69 21.79 10.10
CA GLY A 277 13.52 23.17 9.65
C GLY A 277 12.47 23.96 10.46
N LEU A 278 11.99 23.39 11.55
CA LEU A 278 11.18 24.08 12.54
C LEU A 278 12.15 24.82 13.46
N THR A 279 12.13 26.13 13.41
CA THR A 279 13.12 26.98 14.07
C THR A 279 13.06 26.86 15.60
N THR A 280 14.20 26.60 16.20
CA THR A 280 14.46 27.07 17.57
C THR A 280 14.90 28.51 17.43
N SER A 281 14.21 29.45 18.07
CA SER A 281 14.53 30.88 17.97
C SER A 281 16.04 31.12 18.27
N GLN A 282 16.79 31.38 17.21
CA GLN A 282 18.06 32.11 17.32
C GLN A 282 17.81 33.44 16.64
N ASN A 283 17.23 34.39 17.36
CA ASN A 283 17.41 35.83 17.11
C ASN A 283 16.59 36.58 18.15
N GLY A 284 17.26 37.03 19.16
CA GLY A 284 16.90 38.15 20.01
C GLY A 284 18.12 39.01 20.13
#